data_e35b5ebe6f7dacd56c76fcbd5df15399
#
_entry.id   e35b5ebe6f7dacd56c76fcbd5df15399
#
_cell.length_a   1.000
_cell.length_b   1.000
_cell.length_c   1.000
_cell.angle_alpha   90.00
_cell.angle_beta   90.00
_cell.angle_gamma   90.00
#
_symmetry.space_group_name_H-M   'P 1'
#
loop_
_entity.id
_entity.type
_entity.pdbx_description
1 polymer ?
#
loop_
_entity_poly.entity_id
_entity_poly.type
_entity_poly.pdbx_seq_one_letter_code
_entity_poly.pdbx_strand_id
1 'polypeptide(L)'
;MSTDHCYLVIPASGIGTRMQASVAKQYLQLDNGLSVLDQTLSTLLNIEKIKGCVVAISKQDTLFKSSKFYHHPKLLAIAEGGEKRHQSVINALNALKPYIKDSDWVLVHDAARPCIETSSVESLIQHLESQTTGGLLATKV
;
A
#
# COMPACT_ATOMS: atom_id res chain seq x y z
N MET A 1 14.84 22.83 -2.12
CA MET A 1 14.01 21.72 -2.65
C MET A 1 14.24 20.48 -1.81
N SER A 2 13.17 19.87 -1.33
CA SER A 2 13.29 18.60 -0.66
C SER A 2 13.70 17.52 -1.67
N THR A 3 14.77 16.78 -1.36
CA THR A 3 15.17 15.61 -2.14
C THR A 3 14.56 14.33 -1.58
N ASP A 4 13.71 14.46 -0.57
CA ASP A 4 13.08 13.32 0.08
C ASP A 4 12.00 12.72 -0.84
N HIS A 5 11.93 11.41 -0.85
CA HIS A 5 10.95 10.68 -1.62
C HIS A 5 9.89 10.10 -0.70
N CYS A 6 8.77 9.72 -1.29
CA CYS A 6 7.69 9.05 -0.60
C CYS A 6 7.53 7.64 -1.17
N TYR A 7 7.40 6.68 -0.28
CA TYR A 7 7.21 5.26 -0.62
C TYR A 7 5.95 4.74 0.05
N LEU A 8 5.44 3.65 -0.47
CA LEU A 8 4.17 3.08 -0.05
C LEU A 8 4.35 1.65 0.46
N VAL A 9 3.71 1.33 1.57
CA VAL A 9 3.62 -0.03 2.09
C VAL A 9 2.15 -0.42 2.13
N ILE A 10 1.81 -1.55 1.52
CA ILE A 10 0.44 -2.08 1.44
C ILE A 10 0.41 -3.45 2.14
N PRO A 11 -0.08 -3.52 3.39
CA PRO A 11 -0.35 -4.82 4.01
C PRO A 11 -1.57 -5.46 3.33
N ALA A 12 -1.39 -6.64 2.76
CA ALA A 12 -2.39 -7.35 1.98
C ALA A 12 -2.42 -8.84 2.29
N SER A 13 -2.10 -9.21 3.53
CA SER A 13 -1.98 -10.61 3.93
C SER A 13 -3.24 -11.17 4.60
N GLY A 14 -4.31 -10.38 4.71
CA GLY A 14 -5.57 -10.86 5.29
C GLY A 14 -6.17 -12.00 4.48
N ILE A 15 -6.62 -13.02 5.17
CA ILE A 15 -7.22 -14.21 4.54
C ILE A 15 -8.76 -14.19 4.55
N GLY A 16 -9.36 -13.09 5.05
CA GLY A 16 -10.81 -12.90 4.98
C GLY A 16 -11.63 -13.82 5.86
N THR A 17 -11.08 -14.30 6.97
CA THR A 17 -11.75 -15.26 7.87
C THR A 17 -13.04 -14.75 8.49
N ARG A 18 -13.29 -13.45 8.48
CA ARG A 18 -14.49 -12.83 9.05
C ARG A 18 -15.68 -12.77 8.09
N MET A 19 -15.43 -12.95 6.81
CA MET A 19 -16.47 -13.01 5.80
C MET A 19 -16.47 -14.43 5.26
N GLN A 20 -17.62 -15.07 5.19
CA GLN A 20 -17.76 -16.42 4.61
C GLN A 20 -17.50 -16.40 3.10
N ALA A 21 -16.55 -15.59 2.66
CA ALA A 21 -16.17 -15.50 1.27
C ALA A 21 -15.00 -16.45 1.02
N SER A 22 -15.03 -17.15 -0.11
CA SER A 22 -13.95 -18.03 -0.57
C SER A 22 -12.70 -17.26 -0.96
N VAL A 23 -12.75 -15.94 -1.02
CA VAL A 23 -11.68 -15.07 -1.49
C VAL A 23 -11.43 -13.97 -0.45
N ALA A 24 -10.17 -13.66 -0.20
CA ALA A 24 -9.79 -12.57 0.69
C ALA A 24 -10.37 -11.23 0.17
N LYS A 25 -10.72 -10.34 1.09
CA LYS A 25 -11.42 -9.08 0.80
C LYS A 25 -10.70 -8.23 -0.26
N GLN A 26 -9.37 -8.19 -0.23
CA GLN A 26 -8.57 -7.40 -1.18
C GLN A 26 -8.65 -7.92 -2.62
N TYR A 27 -9.11 -9.15 -2.83
CA TYR A 27 -9.24 -9.74 -4.16
C TYR A 27 -10.68 -9.77 -4.69
N LEU A 28 -11.63 -9.24 -3.94
CA LEU A 28 -13.00 -9.09 -4.45
C LEU A 28 -13.00 -8.16 -5.65
N GLN A 29 -13.80 -8.50 -6.68
CA GLN A 29 -13.89 -7.68 -7.88
C GLN A 29 -14.87 -6.53 -7.72
N LEU A 30 -14.48 -5.37 -8.21
CA LEU A 30 -15.33 -4.19 -8.30
C LEU A 30 -16.04 -4.16 -9.66
N ASP A 31 -17.03 -3.27 -9.78
CA ASP A 31 -17.85 -3.15 -10.99
C ASP A 31 -17.00 -2.82 -12.25
N ASN A 32 -15.87 -2.15 -12.07
CA ASN A 32 -14.96 -1.80 -13.16
C ASN A 32 -14.02 -2.95 -13.57
N GLY A 33 -14.19 -4.14 -13.00
CA GLY A 33 -13.37 -5.32 -13.32
C GLY A 33 -12.06 -5.42 -12.56
N LEU A 34 -11.67 -4.41 -11.80
CA LEU A 34 -10.46 -4.45 -10.97
C LEU A 34 -10.75 -5.14 -9.64
N SER A 35 -9.75 -5.82 -9.08
CA SER A 35 -9.85 -6.22 -7.68
C SER A 35 -9.75 -4.99 -6.77
N VAL A 36 -10.19 -5.14 -5.53
CA VAL A 36 -10.06 -4.08 -4.52
C VAL A 36 -8.60 -3.65 -4.38
N LEU A 37 -7.67 -4.60 -4.31
CA LEU A 37 -6.23 -4.32 -4.24
C LEU A 37 -5.75 -3.56 -5.47
N ASP A 38 -6.13 -4.01 -6.67
CA ASP A 38 -5.70 -3.35 -7.91
C ASP A 38 -6.25 -1.93 -8.01
N GLN A 39 -7.48 -1.69 -7.56
CA GLN A 39 -8.03 -0.35 -7.51
C GLN A 39 -7.23 0.55 -6.56
N THR A 40 -6.89 0.05 -5.38
CA THR A 40 -6.05 0.75 -4.41
C THR A 40 -4.69 1.11 -5.02
N LEU A 41 -4.03 0.13 -5.63
CA LEU A 41 -2.73 0.34 -6.28
C LEU A 41 -2.82 1.29 -7.47
N SER A 42 -3.88 1.18 -8.27
CA SER A 42 -4.09 2.08 -9.42
C SER A 42 -4.15 3.54 -8.97
N THR A 43 -4.90 3.83 -7.92
CA THR A 43 -5.03 5.19 -7.40
C THR A 43 -3.70 5.69 -6.82
N LEU A 44 -3.06 4.91 -5.97
CA LEU A 44 -1.87 5.35 -5.24
C LEU A 44 -0.62 5.41 -6.11
N LEU A 45 -0.42 4.45 -7.02
CA LEU A 45 0.77 4.43 -7.87
C LEU A 45 0.72 5.47 -8.99
N ASN A 46 -0.45 6.05 -9.27
CA ASN A 46 -0.55 7.20 -10.17
C ASN A 46 -0.06 8.51 -9.54
N ILE A 47 0.15 8.54 -8.25
CA ILE A 47 0.67 9.72 -7.57
C ILE A 47 2.16 9.82 -7.88
N GLU A 48 2.56 10.92 -8.53
CA GLU A 48 3.93 11.11 -8.99
C GLU A 48 4.95 11.09 -7.85
N LYS A 49 4.60 11.67 -6.71
CA LYS A 49 5.49 11.73 -5.54
C LYS A 49 5.73 10.38 -4.88
N ILE A 50 4.88 9.38 -5.12
CA ILE A 50 5.12 8.02 -4.66
C ILE A 50 6.07 7.34 -5.64
N LYS A 51 7.28 7.07 -5.18
CA LYS A 51 8.39 6.57 -6.02
C LYS A 51 8.44 5.05 -6.10
N GLY A 52 7.83 4.38 -5.14
CA GLY A 52 7.78 2.93 -5.14
C GLY A 52 6.93 2.38 -4.02
N CYS A 53 6.64 1.09 -4.10
CA CYS A 53 5.85 0.42 -3.06
C CYS A 53 6.33 -1.00 -2.81
N VAL A 54 5.96 -1.50 -1.65
CA VAL A 54 6.07 -2.91 -1.28
C VAL A 54 4.69 -3.39 -0.85
N VAL A 55 4.29 -4.53 -1.38
CA VAL A 55 3.04 -5.19 -1.00
C VAL A 55 3.39 -6.42 -0.17
N ALA A 56 2.79 -6.54 1.00
CA ALA A 56 2.96 -7.71 1.86
C ALA A 56 1.77 -8.65 1.68
N ILE A 57 2.01 -9.83 1.14
CA ILE A 57 0.96 -10.82 0.86
C ILE A 57 1.13 -12.05 1.74
N SER A 58 0.06 -12.81 1.93
CA SER A 58 0.10 -14.07 2.63
C SER A 58 1.04 -15.05 1.93
N LYS A 59 1.72 -15.88 2.70
CA LYS A 59 2.55 -16.96 2.18
C LYS A 59 1.77 -17.90 1.25
N GLN A 60 0.47 -18.08 1.51
CA GLN A 60 -0.42 -18.92 0.71
C GLN A 60 -1.07 -18.18 -0.45
N ASP A 61 -0.76 -16.91 -0.65
CA ASP A 61 -1.37 -16.10 -1.71
C ASP A 61 -0.96 -16.65 -3.09
N THR A 62 -1.96 -16.94 -3.91
CA THR A 62 -1.77 -17.38 -5.29
C THR A 62 -2.37 -16.39 -6.30
N LEU A 63 -2.98 -15.31 -5.83
CA LEU A 63 -3.76 -14.39 -6.67
C LEU A 63 -2.97 -13.16 -7.10
N PHE A 64 -2.04 -12.67 -6.27
CA PHE A 64 -1.32 -11.44 -6.57
C PHE A 64 -0.46 -11.55 -7.84
N LYS A 65 0.08 -12.71 -8.13
CA LYS A 65 0.87 -12.92 -9.36
C LYS A 65 0.08 -12.70 -10.64
N SER A 66 -1.25 -12.72 -10.57
CA SER A 66 -2.14 -12.41 -11.69
C SER A 66 -2.55 -10.94 -11.75
N SER A 67 -2.13 -10.13 -10.79
CA SER A 67 -2.40 -8.69 -10.78
C SER A 67 -1.64 -8.00 -11.90
N LYS A 68 -2.27 -7.03 -12.53
CA LYS A 68 -1.59 -6.18 -13.52
C LYS A 68 -0.44 -5.35 -12.91
N PHE A 69 -0.38 -5.24 -11.58
CA PHE A 69 0.67 -4.52 -10.86
C PHE A 69 1.85 -5.41 -10.46
N TYR A 70 1.77 -6.71 -10.69
CA TYR A 70 2.81 -7.66 -10.30
C TYR A 70 4.18 -7.32 -10.91
N HIS A 71 4.19 -6.78 -12.13
CA HIS A 71 5.40 -6.34 -12.82
C HIS A 71 5.50 -4.82 -12.97
N HIS A 72 4.71 -4.07 -12.19
CA HIS A 72 4.71 -2.61 -12.28
C HIS A 72 6.07 -2.03 -11.89
N PRO A 73 6.58 -1.01 -12.62
CA PRO A 73 7.89 -0.42 -12.32
C PRO A 73 8.05 0.12 -10.90
N LYS A 74 6.95 0.58 -10.29
CA LYS A 74 6.96 1.08 -8.91
C LYS A 74 6.87 -0.02 -7.85
N LEU A 75 6.56 -1.26 -8.23
CA LEU A 75 6.57 -2.38 -7.28
C LEU A 75 8.02 -2.81 -7.05
N LEU A 76 8.59 -2.41 -5.94
CA LEU A 76 10.01 -2.65 -5.62
C LEU A 76 10.24 -4.05 -5.09
N ALA A 77 9.32 -4.57 -4.29
CA ALA A 77 9.43 -5.89 -3.70
C ALA A 77 8.06 -6.37 -3.23
N ILE A 78 7.97 -7.67 -3.02
CA ILE A 78 6.83 -8.34 -2.41
C ILE A 78 7.34 -8.93 -1.11
N ALA A 79 6.71 -8.58 0.01
CA ALA A 79 7.06 -9.10 1.32
C ALA A 79 6.09 -10.22 1.73
N GLU A 80 6.56 -11.10 2.59
CA GLU A 80 5.68 -12.08 3.23
C GLU A 80 4.93 -11.41 4.38
N GLY A 81 3.61 -11.46 4.35
CA GLY A 81 2.78 -10.95 5.43
C GLY A 81 2.80 -11.87 6.65
N GLY A 82 2.60 -11.29 7.81
CA GLY A 82 2.47 -12.02 9.06
C GLY A 82 1.00 -12.32 9.40
N GLU A 83 0.79 -12.98 10.53
CA GLU A 83 -0.55 -13.29 11.02
C GLU A 83 -1.34 -12.02 11.38
N LYS A 84 -0.64 -11.01 11.88
CA LYS A 84 -1.22 -9.74 12.31
C LYS A 84 -0.77 -8.61 11.39
N ARG A 85 -1.61 -7.58 11.28
CA ARG A 85 -1.35 -6.43 10.41
C ARG A 85 0.02 -5.79 10.68
N HIS A 86 0.39 -5.59 11.95
CA HIS A 86 1.66 -4.96 12.29
C HIS A 86 2.87 -5.79 11.83
N GLN A 87 2.76 -7.12 11.85
CA GLN A 87 3.83 -7.99 11.35
C GLN A 87 4.01 -7.84 9.84
N SER A 88 2.90 -7.74 9.10
CA SER A 88 2.93 -7.48 7.66
C SER A 88 3.59 -6.13 7.34
N VAL A 89 3.27 -5.10 8.12
CA VAL A 89 3.87 -3.77 7.96
C VAL A 89 5.37 -3.82 8.23
N ILE A 90 5.80 -4.48 9.31
CA ILE A 90 7.23 -4.61 9.64
C ILE A 90 7.98 -5.35 8.54
N ASN A 91 7.44 -6.45 8.05
CA ASN A 91 8.07 -7.23 6.98
C ASN A 91 8.20 -6.41 5.69
N ALA A 92 7.17 -5.64 5.36
CA ALA A 92 7.20 -4.76 4.20
C ALA A 92 8.21 -3.62 4.36
N LEU A 93 8.30 -3.03 5.54
CA LEU A 93 9.31 -2.00 5.83
C LEU A 93 10.73 -2.54 5.69
N ASN A 94 10.97 -3.75 6.18
CA ASN A 94 12.27 -4.40 6.04
C ASN A 94 12.61 -4.68 4.56
N ALA A 95 11.63 -5.08 3.76
CA ALA A 95 11.80 -5.28 2.33
C ALA A 95 12.05 -3.96 1.57
N LEU A 96 11.48 -2.87 2.06
CA LEU A 96 11.65 -1.54 1.47
C LEU A 96 13.00 -0.90 1.81
N LYS A 97 13.57 -1.26 2.94
CA LYS A 97 14.77 -0.61 3.51
C LYS A 97 15.94 -0.43 2.53
N PRO A 98 16.28 -1.40 1.65
CA PRO A 98 17.37 -1.23 0.70
C PRO A 98 17.15 -0.12 -0.33
N TYR A 99 15.94 0.34 -0.50
CA TYR A 99 15.54 1.30 -1.54
C TYR A 99 15.40 2.73 -1.04
N ILE A 100 15.41 2.93 0.28
CA ILE A 100 15.05 4.22 0.88
C ILE A 100 16.18 4.79 1.72
N LYS A 101 16.09 6.11 1.95
CA LYS A 101 16.97 6.85 2.87
C LYS A 101 16.22 7.13 4.17
N ASP A 102 16.96 7.43 5.23
CA ASP A 102 16.36 7.74 6.54
C ASP A 102 15.44 8.96 6.50
N SER A 103 15.68 9.89 5.57
CA SER A 103 14.85 11.09 5.40
C SER A 103 13.58 10.87 4.57
N ASP A 104 13.46 9.72 3.92
CA ASP A 104 12.29 9.45 3.08
C ASP A 104 11.05 9.16 3.91
N TRP A 105 9.90 9.51 3.36
CA TRP A 105 8.60 9.21 3.97
C TRP A 105 8.07 7.86 3.51
N VAL A 106 7.42 7.15 4.42
CA VAL A 106 6.72 5.91 4.10
C VAL A 106 5.25 6.09 4.47
N LEU A 107 4.38 5.88 3.50
CA LEU A 107 2.94 5.82 3.71
C LEU A 107 2.53 4.36 3.89
N VAL A 108 1.68 4.11 4.87
CA VAL A 108 1.07 2.79 5.08
C VAL A 108 -0.42 2.92 4.75
N HIS A 109 -0.90 2.10 3.83
CA HIS A 109 -2.30 2.12 3.40
C HIS A 109 -2.83 0.70 3.28
N ASP A 110 -4.06 0.47 3.74
CA ASP A 110 -4.68 -0.84 3.71
C ASP A 110 -5.09 -1.24 2.28
N ALA A 111 -4.79 -2.48 1.90
CA ALA A 111 -5.12 -3.02 0.59
C ALA A 111 -6.62 -2.97 0.27
N ALA A 112 -7.46 -3.08 1.26
CA ALA A 112 -8.92 -3.16 1.11
C ALA A 112 -9.60 -1.79 1.26
N ARG A 113 -8.89 -0.69 1.05
CA ARG A 113 -9.46 0.67 1.09
C ARG A 113 -9.30 1.38 -0.26
N PRO A 114 -10.11 0.99 -1.28
CA PRO A 114 -9.94 1.49 -2.64
C PRO A 114 -10.51 2.89 -2.87
N CYS A 115 -11.26 3.44 -1.92
CA CYS A 115 -11.93 4.73 -2.08
C CYS A 115 -11.08 5.92 -1.66
N ILE A 116 -9.78 5.72 -1.42
CA ILE A 116 -8.85 6.80 -1.12
C ILE A 116 -8.77 7.76 -2.32
N GLU A 117 -8.77 9.05 -2.04
CA GLU A 117 -8.66 10.07 -3.08
C GLU A 117 -7.21 10.52 -3.24
N THR A 118 -6.77 10.60 -4.50
CA THR A 118 -5.42 11.06 -4.85
C THR A 118 -5.10 12.43 -4.23
N SER A 119 -6.05 13.37 -4.30
CA SER A 119 -5.87 14.71 -3.75
C SER A 119 -5.62 14.72 -2.24
N SER A 120 -6.28 13.83 -1.50
CA SER A 120 -6.07 13.71 -0.05
C SER A 120 -4.67 13.22 0.27
N VAL A 121 -4.17 12.24 -0.48
CA VAL A 121 -2.82 11.69 -0.29
C VAL A 121 -1.76 12.72 -0.68
N GLU A 122 -1.94 13.41 -1.80
CA GLU A 122 -1.02 14.46 -2.24
C GLU A 122 -0.95 15.61 -1.22
N SER A 123 -2.09 16.00 -0.65
CA SER A 123 -2.15 17.00 0.42
C SER A 123 -1.39 16.56 1.66
N LEU A 124 -1.55 15.31 2.06
CA LEU A 124 -0.80 14.73 3.19
C LEU A 124 0.70 14.77 2.93
N ILE A 125 1.14 14.30 1.76
CA ILE A 125 2.57 14.31 1.39
C ILE A 125 3.13 15.72 1.43
N GLN A 126 2.43 16.68 0.85
CA GLN A 126 2.85 18.09 0.85
C GLN A 126 2.98 18.63 2.27
N HIS A 127 2.04 18.31 3.14
CA HIS A 127 2.10 18.72 4.55
C HIS A 127 3.29 18.11 5.27
N LEU A 128 3.58 16.84 5.02
CA LEU A 128 4.69 16.12 5.68
C LEU A 128 6.06 16.62 5.24
N GLU A 129 6.20 17.18 4.04
CA GLU A 129 7.47 17.70 3.53
C GLU A 129 8.09 18.77 4.45
N SER A 130 7.25 19.51 5.18
CA SER A 130 7.68 20.54 6.12
C SER A 130 7.68 20.10 7.58
N GLN A 131 7.42 18.81 7.85
CA GLN A 131 7.28 18.28 9.21
C GLN A 131 8.38 17.28 9.52
N THR A 132 8.66 17.13 10.83
CA THR A 132 9.56 16.10 11.35
C THR A 132 8.78 14.95 12.02
N THR A 133 7.49 15.12 12.20
CA THR A 133 6.59 14.12 12.80
C THR A 133 5.65 13.58 11.74
N GLY A 134 5.20 12.35 11.93
CA GLY A 134 4.25 11.72 11.03
C GLY A 134 2.88 12.38 11.03
N GLY A 135 2.01 11.90 10.16
CA GLY A 135 0.64 12.37 10.04
C GLY A 135 -0.29 11.25 9.59
N LEU A 136 -1.57 11.53 9.65
CA LEU A 136 -2.58 10.62 9.13
C LEU A 136 -3.76 11.41 8.56
N LEU A 137 -4.49 10.77 7.66
CA LEU A 137 -5.74 11.33 7.13
C LEU A 137 -6.89 11.01 8.09
N ALA A 138 -7.70 12.01 8.37
CA ALA A 138 -8.85 11.85 9.24
C ALA A 138 -9.98 12.78 8.80
N THR A 139 -11.21 12.42 9.17
CA THR A 139 -12.38 13.26 8.98
C THR A 139 -12.98 13.62 10.32
N LYS A 140 -13.63 14.78 10.39
CA LYS A 140 -14.37 15.15 11.60
C LYS A 140 -15.58 14.23 11.76
N VAL A 141 -15.79 13.81 12.97
CA VAL A 141 -16.97 13.00 13.32
C VAL A 141 -18.15 13.92 13.61
#